data_71b65b4b92d1dc10647fe17cae6d430a
#
_entry.id   71b65b4b92d1dc10647fe17cae6d430a
#
_cell.length_a   1.000
_cell.length_b   1.000
_cell.length_c   1.000
_cell.angle_alpha   90.00
_cell.angle_beta   90.00
_cell.angle_gamma   90.00
#
_symmetry.space_group_name_H-M   'P 1'
#
loop_
_entity.id
_entity.type
_entity.pdbx_description
1 polymer ?
#
loop_
_entity_poly.entity_id
_entity_poly.type
_entity_poly.pdbx_seq_one_letter_code
_entity_poly.pdbx_strand_id
1 'polypeptide(L)'
;SKAVICASTGNTSAAAAAYAARAGIKAFVLIPEGKIAMGKLAQAMMYGAITLQIRGNFDDGMELVKQVANEAPVTIVNSVNPFRLQGQKTAAFEIVEELGRAPDYHCLPVGNAGNITAHWIGYCESSTPIGQKVTDSCAFCDGDCRYPKAPITTGRPKMVGYQAAGSAPFVRGEPVLNPETVATAIRIGNPQSWAQAHTVMKESGGWFDELADQEILDTQRLLAMSEGIFCEPASAASLSGALRDIKTGKIPEGSV
;
A
#
# COMPACT_ATOMS: atom_id res chain seq x y z
N SER A 1 1.17 21.59 -10.02
CA SER A 1 1.74 21.95 -8.70
C SER A 1 3.19 22.37 -8.83
N LYS A 2 3.63 23.28 -7.95
CA LYS A 2 5.05 23.71 -7.89
C LYS A 2 5.86 22.91 -6.87
N ALA A 3 5.16 22.15 -6.02
CA ALA A 3 5.77 21.31 -4.98
C ALA A 3 4.81 20.19 -4.55
N VAL A 4 5.36 19.21 -3.83
CA VAL A 4 4.59 18.17 -3.15
C VAL A 4 4.78 18.27 -1.64
N ILE A 5 3.80 17.80 -0.87
CA ILE A 5 3.83 17.81 0.60
C ILE A 5 3.27 16.49 1.14
N CYS A 6 3.87 15.97 2.21
CA CYS A 6 3.35 14.82 2.94
C CYS A 6 3.64 14.89 4.45
N ALA A 7 2.76 14.30 5.25
CA ALA A 7 3.06 13.93 6.63
C ALA A 7 3.48 12.45 6.63
N SER A 8 4.75 12.16 6.92
CA SER A 8 5.26 10.80 6.94
C SER A 8 6.65 10.71 7.57
N THR A 9 6.86 9.72 8.40
CA THR A 9 8.19 9.35 8.95
C THR A 9 8.81 8.14 8.25
N GLY A 10 8.20 7.67 7.16
CA GLY A 10 8.53 6.36 6.55
C GLY A 10 8.72 6.40 5.03
N ASN A 11 8.30 5.32 4.37
CA ASN A 11 8.53 5.09 2.93
C ASN A 11 7.91 6.18 2.04
N THR A 12 6.76 6.76 2.44
CA THR A 12 6.12 7.83 1.67
C THR A 12 7.01 9.08 1.57
N SER A 13 7.66 9.49 2.69
CA SER A 13 8.56 10.65 2.67
C SER A 13 9.79 10.42 1.81
N ALA A 14 10.38 9.23 1.88
CA ALA A 14 11.54 8.86 1.07
C ALA A 14 11.19 8.84 -0.43
N ALA A 15 10.06 8.22 -0.81
CA ALA A 15 9.59 8.19 -2.18
C ALA A 15 9.22 9.58 -2.71
N ALA A 16 8.48 10.39 -1.93
CA ALA A 16 8.12 11.76 -2.31
C ALA A 16 9.38 12.61 -2.57
N ALA A 17 10.39 12.53 -1.70
CA ALA A 17 11.64 13.24 -1.85
C ALA A 17 12.41 12.81 -3.11
N ALA A 18 12.56 11.50 -3.33
CA ALA A 18 13.28 10.95 -4.48
C ALA A 18 12.66 11.38 -5.82
N TYR A 19 11.34 11.20 -5.95
CA TYR A 19 10.64 11.53 -7.19
C TYR A 19 10.48 13.04 -7.41
N ALA A 20 10.32 13.83 -6.34
CA ALA A 20 10.35 15.30 -6.45
C ALA A 20 11.71 15.80 -6.94
N ALA A 21 12.81 15.28 -6.40
CA ALA A 21 14.16 15.57 -6.87
C ALA A 21 14.33 15.23 -8.35
N ARG A 22 13.87 14.04 -8.76
CA ARG A 22 13.94 13.59 -10.17
C ARG A 22 13.10 14.48 -11.10
N ALA A 23 11.96 14.99 -10.61
CA ALA A 23 11.06 15.88 -11.34
C ALA A 23 11.48 17.36 -11.29
N GLY A 24 12.50 17.73 -10.54
CA GLY A 24 12.94 19.11 -10.37
C GLY A 24 11.96 20.00 -9.59
N ILE A 25 11.12 19.40 -8.72
CA ILE A 25 10.16 20.12 -7.87
C ILE A 25 10.54 19.97 -6.39
N LYS A 26 10.03 20.86 -5.55
CA LYS A 26 10.29 20.81 -4.10
C LYS A 26 9.40 19.75 -3.43
N ALA A 27 9.96 19.06 -2.43
CA ALA A 27 9.20 18.19 -1.51
C ALA A 27 9.27 18.77 -0.10
N PHE A 28 8.10 18.84 0.55
CA PHE A 28 7.96 19.17 1.97
C PHE A 28 7.53 17.93 2.72
N VAL A 29 8.26 17.58 3.78
CA VAL A 29 7.99 16.43 4.63
C VAL A 29 7.72 16.90 6.05
N LEU A 30 6.50 16.71 6.53
CA LEU A 30 6.11 17.02 7.91
C LEU A 30 6.25 15.77 8.78
N ILE A 31 6.90 15.92 9.90
CA ILE A 31 7.13 14.84 10.88
C ILE A 31 6.83 15.31 12.30
N PRO A 32 6.18 14.50 13.14
CA PRO A 32 6.03 14.78 14.55
C PRO A 32 7.38 14.82 15.28
N GLU A 33 7.55 15.74 16.21
CA GLU A 33 8.73 15.83 17.05
C GLU A 33 8.96 14.52 17.84
N GLY A 34 10.21 14.04 17.90
CA GLY A 34 10.57 12.82 18.62
C GLY A 34 10.18 11.48 17.95
N LYS A 35 9.49 11.49 16.83
CA LYS A 35 9.04 10.29 16.08
C LYS A 35 9.86 10.06 14.79
N ILE A 36 11.19 10.16 14.89
CA ILE A 36 12.07 10.14 13.71
C ILE A 36 12.73 8.78 13.55
N ALA A 37 12.41 8.06 12.45
CA ALA A 37 13.26 6.99 11.94
C ALA A 37 14.45 7.64 11.20
N MET A 38 15.58 7.83 11.91
CA MET A 38 16.74 8.61 11.45
C MET A 38 17.20 8.21 10.03
N GLY A 39 17.23 6.93 9.69
CA GLY A 39 17.65 6.47 8.37
C GLY A 39 16.73 6.95 7.23
N LYS A 40 15.41 6.91 7.43
CA LYS A 40 14.43 7.35 6.40
C LYS A 40 14.38 8.87 6.28
N LEU A 41 14.59 9.59 7.38
CA LEU A 41 14.73 11.05 7.37
C LEU A 41 16.00 11.49 6.63
N ALA A 42 17.14 10.88 6.97
CA ALA A 42 18.42 11.17 6.30
C ALA A 42 18.29 10.96 4.78
N GLN A 43 17.63 9.90 4.34
CA GLN A 43 17.37 9.63 2.93
C GLN A 43 16.56 10.76 2.27
N ALA A 44 15.46 11.22 2.91
CA ALA A 44 14.64 12.31 2.37
C ALA A 44 15.45 13.62 2.28
N MET A 45 16.25 13.93 3.29
CA MET A 45 17.12 15.11 3.30
C MET A 45 18.20 15.04 2.22
N MET A 46 18.81 13.88 2.00
CA MET A 46 19.81 13.68 0.94
C MET A 46 19.25 13.91 -0.45
N TYR A 47 17.95 13.64 -0.67
CA TYR A 47 17.26 13.98 -1.90
C TYR A 47 16.82 15.46 -1.99
N GLY A 48 17.18 16.29 -0.99
CA GLY A 48 16.89 17.73 -0.99
C GLY A 48 15.48 18.09 -0.52
N ALA A 49 14.77 17.18 0.15
CA ALA A 49 13.46 17.49 0.73
C ALA A 49 13.61 18.45 1.93
N ILE A 50 12.67 19.37 2.04
CA ILE A 50 12.56 20.29 3.17
C ILE A 50 11.77 19.58 4.27
N THR A 51 12.44 19.23 5.36
CA THR A 51 11.82 18.56 6.49
C THR A 51 11.39 19.55 7.55
N LEU A 52 10.13 19.48 7.94
CA LEU A 52 9.52 20.34 8.95
C LEU A 52 9.09 19.48 10.15
N GLN A 53 9.67 19.74 11.31
CA GLN A 53 9.21 19.13 12.56
C GLN A 53 8.02 19.91 13.11
N ILE A 54 6.99 19.20 13.51
CA ILE A 54 5.79 19.78 14.11
C ILE A 54 5.65 19.31 15.57
N ARG A 55 5.17 20.20 16.42
CA ARG A 55 4.72 19.83 17.76
C ARG A 55 3.32 19.26 17.66
N GLY A 56 3.15 17.97 17.98
CA GLY A 56 1.90 17.26 17.85
C GLY A 56 2.09 15.82 17.37
N ASN A 57 0.99 15.17 17.03
CA ASN A 57 0.98 13.80 16.53
C ASN A 57 0.87 13.75 14.99
N PHE A 58 0.67 12.55 14.45
CA PHE A 58 0.53 12.35 13.00
C PHE A 58 -0.73 13.02 12.42
N ASP A 59 -1.83 13.02 13.18
CA ASP A 59 -3.11 13.59 12.74
C ASP A 59 -3.04 15.11 12.67
N ASP A 60 -2.37 15.75 13.64
CA ASP A 60 -2.05 17.19 13.61
C ASP A 60 -1.21 17.54 12.36
N GLY A 61 -0.24 16.68 12.03
CA GLY A 61 0.56 16.82 10.81
C GLY A 61 -0.26 16.72 9.54
N MET A 62 -1.21 15.80 9.49
CA MET A 62 -2.11 15.65 8.33
C MET A 62 -3.07 16.82 8.18
N GLU A 63 -3.55 17.38 9.29
CA GLU A 63 -4.41 18.57 9.26
C GLU A 63 -3.63 19.78 8.72
N LEU A 64 -2.40 20.00 9.21
CA LEU A 64 -1.54 21.07 8.71
C LEU A 64 -1.21 20.90 7.22
N VAL A 65 -0.94 19.67 6.77
CA VAL A 65 -0.71 19.36 5.34
C VAL A 65 -1.92 19.75 4.50
N LYS A 66 -3.14 19.48 4.96
CA LYS A 66 -4.38 19.86 4.27
C LYS A 66 -4.56 21.38 4.23
N GLN A 67 -4.29 22.08 5.33
CA GLN A 67 -4.36 23.55 5.37
C GLN A 67 -3.38 24.17 4.38
N VAL A 68 -2.12 23.76 4.40
CA VAL A 68 -1.09 24.26 3.47
C VAL A 68 -1.47 23.98 2.02
N ALA A 69 -2.01 22.81 1.71
CA ALA A 69 -2.41 22.47 0.34
C ALA A 69 -3.62 23.27 -0.17
N ASN A 70 -4.47 23.76 0.73
CA ASN A 70 -5.58 24.65 0.38
C ASN A 70 -5.13 26.10 0.13
N GLU A 71 -4.04 26.53 0.74
CA GLU A 71 -3.56 27.92 0.69
C GLU A 71 -2.39 28.13 -0.28
N ALA A 72 -1.69 27.06 -0.68
CA ALA A 72 -0.50 27.12 -1.51
C ALA A 72 -0.57 26.13 -2.70
N PRO A 73 0.19 26.38 -3.80
CA PRO A 73 0.20 25.51 -4.97
C PRO A 73 1.04 24.24 -4.76
N VAL A 74 0.72 23.48 -3.73
CA VAL A 74 1.33 22.21 -3.36
C VAL A 74 0.33 21.08 -3.46
N THR A 75 0.80 19.87 -3.79
CA THR A 75 -0.04 18.67 -3.87
C THR A 75 0.28 17.71 -2.74
N ILE A 76 -0.76 17.26 -2.02
CA ILE A 76 -0.63 16.22 -1.00
C ILE A 76 -0.32 14.88 -1.67
N VAL A 77 0.70 14.16 -1.18
CA VAL A 77 1.08 12.83 -1.69
C VAL A 77 0.96 11.71 -0.66
N ASN A 78 0.12 11.92 0.36
CA ASN A 78 -0.31 10.88 1.30
C ASN A 78 -1.34 9.92 0.69
N SER A 79 -1.80 8.94 1.47
CA SER A 79 -2.74 7.89 1.05
C SER A 79 -4.08 8.42 0.52
N VAL A 80 -4.45 9.65 0.88
CA VAL A 80 -5.67 10.34 0.39
C VAL A 80 -5.56 10.77 -1.08
N ASN A 81 -4.36 10.78 -1.66
CA ASN A 81 -4.17 11.18 -3.05
C ASN A 81 -4.52 10.02 -3.99
N PRO A 82 -5.57 10.18 -4.80
CA PRO A 82 -6.03 9.11 -5.66
C PRO A 82 -5.03 8.76 -6.79
N PHE A 83 -4.17 9.67 -7.23
CA PHE A 83 -3.12 9.36 -8.23
C PHE A 83 -2.12 8.29 -7.75
N ARG A 84 -2.04 8.04 -6.44
CA ARG A 84 -1.26 6.92 -5.92
C ARG A 84 -1.80 5.57 -6.37
N LEU A 85 -3.11 5.41 -6.44
CA LEU A 85 -3.74 4.18 -6.96
C LEU A 85 -3.36 3.97 -8.43
N GLN A 86 -3.33 5.05 -9.23
CA GLN A 86 -2.94 5.00 -10.64
C GLN A 86 -1.47 4.61 -10.84
N GLY A 87 -0.59 5.04 -9.95
CA GLY A 87 0.81 4.60 -9.97
C GLY A 87 0.99 3.16 -9.46
N GLN A 88 0.36 2.81 -8.33
CA GLN A 88 0.54 1.49 -7.71
C GLN A 88 -0.11 0.35 -8.51
N LYS A 89 -1.18 0.61 -9.27
CA LYS A 89 -1.83 -0.42 -10.11
C LYS A 89 -0.90 -1.02 -11.17
N THR A 90 0.14 -0.28 -11.59
CA THR A 90 1.08 -0.77 -12.61
C THR A 90 1.87 -1.99 -12.15
N ALA A 91 2.03 -2.21 -10.85
CA ALA A 91 2.64 -3.42 -10.33
C ALA A 91 1.86 -4.70 -10.75
N ALA A 92 0.53 -4.62 -10.85
CA ALA A 92 -0.26 -5.74 -11.36
C ALA A 92 0.01 -6.01 -12.85
N PHE A 93 0.27 -4.98 -13.64
CA PHE A 93 0.65 -5.14 -15.05
C PHE A 93 2.00 -5.86 -15.18
N GLU A 94 3.00 -5.41 -14.41
CA GLU A 94 4.33 -6.02 -14.38
C GLU A 94 4.26 -7.49 -13.96
N ILE A 95 3.43 -7.83 -12.95
CA ILE A 95 3.23 -9.22 -12.52
C ILE A 95 2.61 -10.06 -13.64
N VAL A 96 1.58 -9.54 -14.33
CA VAL A 96 0.94 -10.26 -15.44
C VAL A 96 1.91 -10.43 -16.61
N GLU A 97 2.71 -9.43 -16.92
CA GLU A 97 3.74 -9.51 -17.98
C GLU A 97 4.80 -10.56 -17.65
N GLU A 98 5.32 -10.58 -16.43
CA GLU A 98 6.36 -11.52 -16.00
C GLU A 98 5.85 -12.96 -15.95
N LEU A 99 4.64 -13.19 -15.44
CA LEU A 99 4.04 -14.51 -15.32
C LEU A 99 3.40 -15.01 -16.63
N GLY A 100 3.14 -14.13 -17.61
CA GLY A 100 2.35 -14.43 -18.80
C GLY A 100 0.86 -14.64 -18.52
N ARG A 101 0.41 -14.48 -17.27
CA ARG A 101 -0.98 -14.59 -16.80
C ARG A 101 -1.18 -13.90 -15.46
N ALA A 102 -2.42 -13.70 -15.05
CA ALA A 102 -2.68 -13.31 -13.66
C ALA A 102 -2.34 -14.49 -12.71
N PRO A 103 -1.80 -14.24 -11.51
CA PRO A 103 -1.63 -15.29 -10.50
C PRO A 103 -2.98 -15.81 -10.01
N ASP A 104 -3.00 -16.98 -9.37
CA ASP A 104 -4.21 -17.52 -8.77
C ASP A 104 -4.56 -16.78 -7.46
N TYR A 105 -3.52 -16.40 -6.71
CA TYR A 105 -3.62 -15.64 -5.47
C TYR A 105 -2.62 -14.50 -5.46
N HIS A 106 -3.03 -13.34 -4.96
CA HIS A 106 -2.12 -12.23 -4.69
C HIS A 106 -2.18 -11.86 -3.21
N CYS A 107 -1.13 -12.21 -2.49
CA CYS A 107 -0.99 -12.01 -1.05
C CYS A 107 -0.29 -10.68 -0.76
N LEU A 108 -0.93 -9.80 0.02
CA LEU A 108 -0.45 -8.44 0.31
C LEU A 108 -0.51 -8.12 1.79
N PRO A 109 0.45 -7.34 2.31
CA PRO A 109 0.30 -6.72 3.63
C PRO A 109 -0.69 -5.56 3.54
N VAL A 110 -1.56 -5.39 4.53
CA VAL A 110 -2.63 -4.39 4.47
C VAL A 110 -2.64 -3.48 5.69
N GLY A 111 -2.35 -2.19 5.46
CA GLY A 111 -2.55 -1.10 6.40
C GLY A 111 -3.71 -0.21 5.94
N ASN A 112 -3.42 0.89 5.21
CA ASN A 112 -4.45 1.78 4.64
C ASN A 112 -5.27 1.15 3.49
N ALA A 113 -4.94 -0.04 3.04
CA ALA A 113 -5.56 -0.79 1.96
C ALA A 113 -5.48 -0.14 0.56
N GLY A 114 -4.69 0.92 0.39
CA GLY A 114 -4.46 1.53 -0.93
C GLY A 114 -3.72 0.60 -1.89
N ASN A 115 -2.77 -0.21 -1.40
CA ASN A 115 -2.02 -1.17 -2.22
C ASN A 115 -2.93 -2.27 -2.79
N ILE A 116 -3.71 -2.95 -1.95
CA ILE A 116 -4.60 -4.02 -2.41
C ILE A 116 -5.67 -3.50 -3.36
N THR A 117 -6.20 -2.29 -3.11
CA THR A 117 -7.12 -1.61 -4.00
C THR A 117 -6.47 -1.32 -5.36
N ALA A 118 -5.25 -0.77 -5.36
CA ALA A 118 -4.54 -0.44 -6.59
C ALA A 118 -4.22 -1.68 -7.43
N HIS A 119 -3.67 -2.74 -6.81
CA HIS A 119 -3.37 -3.98 -7.53
C HIS A 119 -4.64 -4.62 -8.12
N TRP A 120 -5.75 -4.63 -7.38
CA TRP A 120 -7.02 -5.10 -7.91
C TRP A 120 -7.49 -4.32 -9.14
N ILE A 121 -7.42 -2.97 -9.09
CA ILE A 121 -7.72 -2.12 -10.24
C ILE A 121 -6.84 -2.52 -11.44
N GLY A 122 -5.55 -2.74 -11.23
CA GLY A 122 -4.62 -3.16 -12.27
C GLY A 122 -5.00 -4.51 -12.90
N TYR A 123 -5.33 -5.52 -12.09
CA TYR A 123 -5.81 -6.82 -12.60
C TYR A 123 -7.14 -6.70 -13.33
N CYS A 124 -8.05 -5.89 -12.84
CA CYS A 124 -9.32 -5.64 -13.53
C CYS A 124 -9.10 -4.96 -14.89
N GLU A 125 -8.24 -3.95 -14.97
CA GLU A 125 -7.91 -3.30 -16.24
C GLU A 125 -7.23 -4.28 -17.21
N SER A 126 -6.34 -5.13 -16.70
CA SER A 126 -5.64 -6.14 -17.49
C SER A 126 -6.54 -7.21 -18.09
N SER A 127 -7.72 -7.42 -17.53
CA SER A 127 -8.62 -8.53 -17.91
C SER A 127 -9.97 -8.10 -18.47
N THR A 128 -10.36 -6.83 -18.35
CA THR A 128 -11.67 -6.34 -18.77
C THR A 128 -11.66 -5.87 -20.24
N PRO A 129 -12.55 -6.33 -21.11
CA PRO A 129 -12.68 -5.83 -22.47
C PRO A 129 -12.94 -4.33 -22.53
N ILE A 130 -12.55 -3.71 -23.66
CA ILE A 130 -12.80 -2.29 -23.92
C ILE A 130 -14.31 -2.03 -23.94
N GLY A 131 -14.72 -0.91 -23.35
CA GLY A 131 -16.13 -0.49 -23.27
C GLY A 131 -16.90 -1.10 -22.10
N GLN A 132 -16.27 -1.95 -21.29
CA GLN A 132 -16.86 -2.48 -20.06
C GLN A 132 -16.33 -1.78 -18.82
N LYS A 133 -17.16 -1.67 -17.79
CA LYS A 133 -16.75 -1.16 -16.48
C LYS A 133 -15.68 -2.06 -15.87
N VAL A 134 -14.60 -1.44 -15.40
CA VAL A 134 -13.42 -2.15 -14.90
C VAL A 134 -13.66 -2.73 -13.51
N THR A 135 -14.03 -1.88 -12.54
CA THR A 135 -14.28 -2.27 -11.13
C THR A 135 -14.97 -1.14 -10.39
N ASP A 136 -15.71 -1.47 -9.35
CA ASP A 136 -16.30 -0.49 -8.43
C ASP A 136 -15.28 0.08 -7.42
N SER A 137 -14.09 -0.50 -7.34
CA SER A 137 -13.00 -0.02 -6.46
C SER A 137 -12.29 1.21 -6.99
N CYS A 138 -12.44 1.56 -8.27
CA CYS A 138 -11.80 2.72 -8.87
C CYS A 138 -12.59 3.99 -8.56
N ALA A 139 -11.95 4.94 -7.85
CA ALA A 139 -12.56 6.22 -7.48
C ALA A 139 -12.50 7.28 -8.59
N PHE A 140 -11.83 7.03 -9.73
CA PHE A 140 -11.53 8.07 -10.70
C PHE A 140 -12.42 8.10 -11.92
N CYS A 141 -12.89 6.96 -12.37
CA CYS A 141 -13.43 6.90 -13.71
C CYS A 141 -14.23 5.63 -13.97
N ASP A 142 -15.05 5.74 -14.97
CA ASP A 142 -15.73 4.62 -15.60
C ASP A 142 -14.86 3.94 -16.68
N GLY A 143 -13.54 3.94 -16.51
CA GLY A 143 -12.59 3.31 -17.41
C GLY A 143 -11.69 4.25 -18.23
N ASP A 144 -11.87 5.57 -18.13
CA ASP A 144 -11.12 6.57 -18.92
C ASP A 144 -9.63 6.63 -18.56
N CYS A 145 -9.25 6.27 -17.34
CA CYS A 145 -7.85 6.19 -16.89
C CYS A 145 -7.19 4.84 -17.18
N ARG A 146 -7.79 4.03 -18.02
CA ARG A 146 -7.37 2.66 -18.30
C ARG A 146 -6.00 2.59 -18.97
N TYR A 147 -5.18 1.68 -18.47
CA TYR A 147 -3.94 1.21 -19.04
C TYR A 147 -3.74 -0.25 -18.57
N PRO A 148 -3.56 -1.24 -19.43
CA PRO A 148 -3.35 -1.20 -20.88
C PRO A 148 -4.64 -0.94 -21.67
N LYS A 149 -4.49 -0.57 -22.95
CA LYS A 149 -5.61 -0.25 -23.83
C LYS A 149 -6.35 -1.48 -24.36
N ALA A 150 -5.81 -2.67 -24.14
CA ALA A 150 -6.43 -3.94 -24.48
C ALA A 150 -6.20 -4.95 -23.34
N PRO A 151 -7.08 -5.92 -23.13
CA PRO A 151 -6.83 -7.00 -22.17
C PRO A 151 -5.54 -7.75 -22.50
N ILE A 152 -4.70 -7.98 -21.48
CA ILE A 152 -3.46 -8.76 -21.58
C ILE A 152 -3.55 -10.10 -20.85
N THR A 153 -4.65 -10.35 -20.13
CA THR A 153 -4.96 -11.60 -19.46
C THR A 153 -6.47 -11.81 -19.42
N THR A 154 -6.92 -13.03 -19.19
CA THR A 154 -8.34 -13.39 -19.01
C THR A 154 -8.69 -13.66 -17.54
N GLY A 155 -7.69 -13.94 -16.70
CA GLY A 155 -7.88 -14.29 -15.30
C GLY A 155 -7.66 -13.10 -14.36
N ARG A 156 -8.13 -13.26 -13.13
CA ARG A 156 -7.89 -12.35 -12.01
C ARG A 156 -7.54 -13.17 -10.77
N PRO A 157 -6.62 -12.68 -9.89
CA PRO A 157 -6.29 -13.39 -8.67
C PRO A 157 -7.41 -13.27 -7.63
N LYS A 158 -7.45 -14.21 -6.69
CA LYS A 158 -8.03 -13.94 -5.38
C LYS A 158 -7.08 -13.02 -4.60
N MET A 159 -7.58 -11.89 -4.16
CA MET A 159 -6.79 -10.93 -3.38
C MET A 159 -6.81 -11.31 -1.91
N VAL A 160 -5.63 -11.50 -1.31
CA VAL A 160 -5.51 -11.89 0.11
C VAL A 160 -4.76 -10.80 0.87
N GLY A 161 -5.42 -10.22 1.84
CA GLY A 161 -4.87 -9.14 2.66
C GLY A 161 -4.49 -9.62 4.05
N TYR A 162 -3.22 -9.49 4.42
CA TYR A 162 -2.75 -9.84 5.76
C TYR A 162 -2.46 -8.61 6.61
N GLN A 163 -2.94 -8.63 7.83
CA GLN A 163 -2.76 -7.60 8.84
C GLN A 163 -1.97 -8.15 10.03
N ALA A 164 -1.39 -7.27 10.84
CA ALA A 164 -0.85 -7.67 12.14
C ALA A 164 -1.99 -7.78 13.17
N ALA A 165 -2.00 -8.79 14.03
CA ALA A 165 -3.09 -9.05 14.96
C ALA A 165 -3.39 -7.88 15.90
N GLY A 166 -2.36 -7.11 16.31
CA GLY A 166 -2.55 -5.88 17.09
C GLY A 166 -3.03 -4.65 16.27
N SER A 167 -3.23 -4.80 14.95
CA SER A 167 -3.66 -3.73 14.04
C SER A 167 -4.44 -4.33 12.86
N ALA A 168 -5.54 -5.05 13.14
CA ALA A 168 -6.31 -5.81 12.17
C ALA A 168 -7.77 -5.33 12.03
N PRO A 169 -8.02 -4.06 11.65
CA PRO A 169 -9.37 -3.52 11.57
C PRO A 169 -10.27 -4.25 10.57
N PHE A 170 -9.75 -4.71 9.42
CA PHE A 170 -10.55 -5.45 8.44
C PHE A 170 -11.01 -6.82 8.95
N VAL A 171 -10.19 -7.49 9.78
CA VAL A 171 -10.56 -8.75 10.42
C VAL A 171 -11.59 -8.52 11.54
N ARG A 172 -11.44 -7.40 12.29
CA ARG A 172 -12.38 -7.02 13.35
C ARG A 172 -13.72 -6.50 12.82
N GLY A 173 -13.73 -5.94 11.59
CA GLY A 173 -14.90 -5.25 11.02
C GLY A 173 -15.11 -3.84 11.56
N GLU A 174 -14.18 -3.32 12.37
CA GLU A 174 -14.21 -2.00 12.99
C GLU A 174 -12.82 -1.41 13.21
N PRO A 175 -12.68 -0.09 13.37
CA PRO A 175 -11.39 0.54 13.67
C PRO A 175 -10.77 0.06 14.98
N VAL A 176 -9.45 -0.12 15.00
CA VAL A 176 -8.64 -0.40 16.18
C VAL A 176 -8.10 0.92 16.73
N LEU A 177 -8.53 1.33 17.92
CA LEU A 177 -8.20 2.65 18.47
C LEU A 177 -6.72 2.79 18.86
N ASN A 178 -6.10 1.75 19.38
CA ASN A 178 -4.70 1.74 19.80
C ASN A 178 -3.96 0.61 19.08
N PRO A 179 -3.63 0.77 17.79
CA PRO A 179 -2.96 -0.27 17.03
C PRO A 179 -1.50 -0.43 17.51
N GLU A 180 -1.10 -1.66 17.83
CA GLU A 180 0.25 -2.00 18.25
C GLU A 180 0.79 -3.17 17.46
N THR A 181 1.95 -3.00 16.82
CA THR A 181 2.67 -4.05 16.09
C THR A 181 4.09 -3.60 15.76
N VAL A 182 5.00 -4.56 15.63
CA VAL A 182 6.36 -4.35 15.09
C VAL A 182 6.35 -4.01 13.59
N ALA A 183 5.29 -4.42 12.88
CA ALA A 183 5.08 -4.14 11.46
C ALA A 183 4.55 -2.71 11.26
N THR A 184 5.37 -1.71 11.55
CA THR A 184 4.98 -0.30 11.65
C THR A 184 4.32 0.25 10.38
N ALA A 185 4.66 -0.24 9.20
CA ALA A 185 4.08 0.23 7.94
C ALA A 185 2.62 -0.19 7.75
N ILE A 186 2.15 -1.22 8.47
CA ILE A 186 0.74 -1.66 8.51
C ILE A 186 0.09 -1.43 9.88
N ARG A 187 0.71 -0.65 10.76
CA ARG A 187 0.14 -0.23 12.05
C ARG A 187 -0.88 0.89 11.84
N ILE A 188 -1.99 0.54 11.23
CA ILE A 188 -3.07 1.45 10.86
C ILE A 188 -4.37 0.94 11.47
N GLY A 189 -4.88 1.67 12.46
CA GLY A 189 -6.12 1.30 13.14
C GLY A 189 -7.39 1.71 12.41
N ASN A 190 -7.34 2.78 11.58
CA ASN A 190 -8.48 3.25 10.79
C ASN A 190 -8.07 3.48 9.32
N PRO A 191 -8.19 2.46 8.47
CA PRO A 191 -7.78 2.51 7.07
C PRO A 191 -8.52 3.57 6.25
N GLN A 192 -7.80 4.26 5.35
CA GLN A 192 -8.40 5.27 4.47
C GLN A 192 -9.23 4.66 3.32
N SER A 193 -8.82 3.49 2.81
CA SER A 193 -9.49 2.82 1.67
C SER A 193 -10.45 1.70 2.12
N TRP A 194 -11.21 1.94 3.19
CA TRP A 194 -12.09 0.95 3.80
C TRP A 194 -13.12 0.37 2.83
N ALA A 195 -13.91 1.23 2.20
CA ALA A 195 -14.96 0.80 1.27
C ALA A 195 -14.40 0.10 0.04
N GLN A 196 -13.30 0.64 -0.52
CA GLN A 196 -12.65 0.06 -1.70
C GLN A 196 -12.10 -1.34 -1.39
N ALA A 197 -11.50 -1.55 -0.22
CA ALA A 197 -10.97 -2.84 0.20
C ALA A 197 -12.07 -3.91 0.36
N HIS A 198 -13.22 -3.55 0.90
CA HIS A 198 -14.37 -4.46 0.97
C HIS A 198 -14.89 -4.82 -0.43
N THR A 199 -14.91 -3.85 -1.35
CA THR A 199 -15.26 -4.12 -2.75
C THR A 199 -14.26 -5.09 -3.40
N VAL A 200 -12.95 -4.91 -3.17
CA VAL A 200 -11.92 -5.84 -3.63
C VAL A 200 -12.20 -7.27 -3.15
N MET A 201 -12.46 -7.46 -1.86
CA MET A 201 -12.76 -8.80 -1.34
C MET A 201 -13.99 -9.43 -1.99
N LYS A 202 -15.06 -8.63 -2.13
CA LYS A 202 -16.30 -9.07 -2.78
C LYS A 202 -16.09 -9.47 -4.24
N GLU A 203 -15.36 -8.66 -5.01
CA GLU A 203 -15.14 -8.88 -6.45
C GLU A 203 -14.12 -9.99 -6.72
N SER A 204 -13.06 -10.12 -5.90
CA SER A 204 -12.00 -11.12 -6.09
C SER A 204 -12.31 -12.49 -5.47
N GLY A 205 -13.29 -12.56 -4.57
CA GLY A 205 -13.52 -13.76 -3.75
C GLY A 205 -12.38 -14.05 -2.77
N GLY A 206 -11.61 -13.02 -2.43
CA GLY A 206 -10.50 -13.09 -1.49
C GLY A 206 -10.92 -12.92 -0.02
N TRP A 207 -9.94 -12.69 0.84
CA TRP A 207 -10.18 -12.52 2.29
C TRP A 207 -9.13 -11.64 2.97
N PHE A 208 -9.48 -11.16 4.16
CA PHE A 208 -8.52 -10.62 5.12
C PHE A 208 -8.21 -11.64 6.20
N ASP A 209 -6.97 -11.62 6.69
CA ASP A 209 -6.55 -12.44 7.82
C ASP A 209 -5.48 -11.69 8.65
N GLU A 210 -5.17 -12.19 9.83
CA GLU A 210 -4.21 -11.58 10.74
C GLU A 210 -3.11 -12.52 11.17
N LEU A 211 -1.98 -11.95 11.58
CA LEU A 211 -0.77 -12.67 12.00
C LEU A 211 -0.23 -12.05 13.29
N ALA A 212 0.24 -12.89 14.20
CA ALA A 212 0.98 -12.42 15.36
C ALA A 212 2.32 -11.82 14.96
N ASP A 213 2.81 -10.83 15.70
CA ASP A 213 4.11 -10.20 15.45
C ASP A 213 5.26 -11.20 15.38
N GLN A 214 5.21 -12.27 16.20
CA GLN A 214 6.23 -13.30 16.19
C GLN A 214 6.24 -14.11 14.88
N GLU A 215 5.08 -14.45 14.33
CA GLU A 215 4.98 -15.14 13.02
C GLU A 215 5.60 -14.28 11.89
N ILE A 216 5.34 -12.97 11.96
CA ILE A 216 5.89 -11.99 11.00
C ILE A 216 7.42 -11.94 11.09
N LEU A 217 7.98 -11.84 12.31
CA LEU A 217 9.41 -11.77 12.56
C LEU A 217 10.14 -13.08 12.20
N ASP A 218 9.54 -14.21 12.51
CA ASP A 218 10.09 -15.53 12.16
C ASP A 218 10.15 -15.70 10.64
N THR A 219 9.12 -15.26 9.93
CA THR A 219 9.10 -15.30 8.46
C THR A 219 10.08 -14.30 7.85
N GLN A 220 10.23 -13.10 8.41
CA GLN A 220 11.27 -12.14 7.99
C GLN A 220 12.66 -12.76 8.08
N ARG A 221 12.95 -13.44 9.19
CA ARG A 221 14.21 -14.14 9.41
C ARG A 221 14.38 -15.31 8.44
N LEU A 222 13.33 -16.11 8.25
CA LEU A 222 13.34 -17.22 7.28
C LEU A 222 13.69 -16.72 5.88
N LEU A 223 13.02 -15.69 5.39
CA LEU A 223 13.25 -15.10 4.07
C LEU A 223 14.68 -14.59 3.92
N ALA A 224 15.22 -13.93 4.95
CA ALA A 224 16.59 -13.45 4.94
C ALA A 224 17.62 -14.60 4.89
N MET A 225 17.35 -15.69 5.61
CA MET A 225 18.27 -16.84 5.71
C MET A 225 18.21 -17.79 4.50
N SER A 226 17.02 -17.96 3.89
CA SER A 226 16.83 -18.89 2.77
C SER A 226 17.06 -18.25 1.42
N GLU A 227 16.65 -16.99 1.23
CA GLU A 227 16.66 -16.31 -0.07
C GLU A 227 17.61 -15.11 -0.13
N GLY A 228 18.23 -14.73 1.00
CA GLY A 228 19.08 -13.53 1.07
C GLY A 228 18.29 -12.21 0.94
N ILE A 229 16.98 -12.24 1.11
CA ILE A 229 16.11 -11.08 0.98
C ILE A 229 15.77 -10.53 2.37
N PHE A 230 16.25 -9.32 2.67
CA PHE A 230 15.92 -8.62 3.91
C PHE A 230 14.88 -7.53 3.65
N CYS A 231 13.67 -7.75 4.14
CA CYS A 231 12.55 -6.80 4.02
C CYS A 231 12.11 -6.26 5.39
N GLU A 232 11.29 -5.22 5.40
CA GLU A 232 10.68 -4.75 6.65
C GLU A 232 9.61 -5.76 7.15
N PRO A 233 9.30 -5.80 8.48
CA PRO A 233 8.32 -6.74 9.03
C PRO A 233 6.95 -6.69 8.32
N ALA A 234 6.48 -5.50 7.95
CA ALA A 234 5.23 -5.35 7.22
C ALA A 234 5.20 -6.13 5.90
N SER A 235 6.33 -6.16 5.16
CA SER A 235 6.43 -6.93 3.91
C SER A 235 6.44 -8.44 4.18
N ALA A 236 7.09 -8.88 5.26
CA ALA A 236 7.10 -10.30 5.64
C ALA A 236 5.72 -10.85 6.02
N ALA A 237 4.78 -9.98 6.43
CA ALA A 237 3.42 -10.39 6.78
C ALA A 237 2.70 -11.09 5.61
N SER A 238 2.89 -10.64 4.37
CA SER A 238 2.27 -11.29 3.20
C SER A 238 2.79 -12.71 2.99
N LEU A 239 4.10 -12.93 3.11
CA LEU A 239 4.70 -14.24 2.99
C LEU A 239 4.31 -15.15 4.16
N SER A 240 4.29 -14.62 5.39
CA SER A 240 3.88 -15.36 6.60
C SER A 240 2.47 -15.92 6.45
N GLY A 241 1.53 -15.08 6.02
CA GLY A 241 0.17 -15.48 5.78
C GLY A 241 0.03 -16.49 4.63
N ALA A 242 0.72 -16.25 3.52
CA ALA A 242 0.72 -17.17 2.39
C ALA A 242 1.23 -18.57 2.78
N LEU A 243 2.37 -18.66 3.47
CA LEU A 243 2.93 -19.93 3.95
C LEU A 243 1.98 -20.65 4.90
N ARG A 244 1.34 -19.94 5.83
CA ARG A 244 0.33 -20.50 6.73
C ARG A 244 -0.88 -21.02 5.96
N ASP A 245 -1.39 -20.25 5.02
CA ASP A 245 -2.60 -20.60 4.26
C ASP A 245 -2.35 -21.76 3.28
N ILE A 246 -1.12 -21.89 2.72
CA ILE A 246 -0.69 -23.08 1.96
C ILE A 246 -0.63 -24.30 2.89
N LYS A 247 0.04 -24.18 4.03
CA LYS A 247 0.18 -25.29 4.99
C LYS A 247 -1.17 -25.80 5.50
N THR A 248 -2.16 -24.93 5.63
CA THR A 248 -3.52 -25.30 6.07
C THR A 248 -4.43 -25.73 4.92
N GLY A 249 -3.97 -25.67 3.66
CA GLY A 249 -4.76 -26.00 2.48
C GLY A 249 -5.79 -24.94 2.07
N LYS A 250 -5.76 -23.75 2.69
CA LYS A 250 -6.62 -22.62 2.32
C LYS A 250 -6.21 -22.02 0.97
N ILE A 251 -4.90 -22.02 0.68
CA ILE A 251 -4.32 -21.81 -0.64
C ILE A 251 -3.86 -23.20 -1.13
N PRO A 252 -4.39 -23.72 -2.23
CA PRO A 252 -4.01 -25.04 -2.75
C PRO A 252 -2.53 -25.10 -3.13
N GLU A 253 -1.92 -26.26 -2.93
CA GLU A 253 -0.57 -26.54 -3.42
C GLU A 253 -0.49 -26.41 -4.94
N GLY A 254 0.60 -25.84 -5.46
CA GLY A 254 0.78 -25.58 -6.87
C GLY A 254 0.09 -24.32 -7.40
N SER A 255 -0.59 -23.55 -6.54
CA SER A 255 -1.07 -22.22 -6.90
C SER A 255 0.09 -21.25 -7.17
N VAL A 256 -0.11 -20.35 -8.11
CA VAL A 256 0.83 -19.27 -8.44
C VAL A 256 0.37 -17.99 -7.77
#